data_2a2917b27897f836ea5003133ea12fa5
#
_entry.id   2a2917b27897f836ea5003133ea12fa5
#
_cell.length_a   1.000
_cell.length_b   1.000
_cell.length_c   1.000
_cell.angle_alpha   90.00
_cell.angle_beta   90.00
_cell.angle_gamma   90.00
#
_symmetry.space_group_name_H-M   'P 1'
#
loop_
_entity.id
_entity.type
_entity.pdbx_description
1 polymer ?
#
loop_
_entity_poly.entity_id
_entity_poly.type
_entity_poly.pdbx_seq_one_letter_code
_entity_poly.pdbx_strand_id
1 'polypeptide(L)'
;MKKRILAAALCLTLLSGCGARPPLDLPDAESDRAVIAYVPLDDRPDNVGRVEYLAESLGYVLNMPEEWMFKTLLDGQMEDYYAENGLETQSWTGQSGYPGLLYDWVLEQEASGCDRYLLSVDQLLYGGLVASRLAETTTERDGVPWPLTDLLESLLSALAEDPNNEVWLLDSVMRLAPTVGYAGGTLEYYNAMRTIGAAPRKTLTGDELTLENIRATYDTDADGHDLLRFEDNVMHDAALRYTEHRINKLTLSGELLETVSRIGGDRFHVLIGIDDSSSEDCIQKNEIAYLQARLRAGDVILSGVDDLAFKAVTKLYLSETGWNGAQVNVQYFGGTEDRPACDYDYKPLTEIVAEHLDYFGLTVEDTPAFADLYVLVLTQPEDAAQKQQYIQELTATLNERLKANLPVILIDAGNGQYGTAFHDALTKKAELGKLLSYAGFLDMAIVTGTALSHGVTRYAHLVQGQTSRSEETAFCKTLADSILRDFCYKNVVREDILSYVRNDLGGDANNFCLPELDRPAIVARLTAGMDKATAPVLKNLERSSLLIGLKPHVDTVTAHWGKVCLSNYRFPWNRAFEIDMDISVDPLTR
;
A
#
# COMPACT_ATOMS: atom_id res chain seq x y z
N MET A 1 18.37 13.74 66.97
CA MET A 1 18.37 12.55 66.08
C MET A 1 17.01 12.21 65.44
N LYS A 2 15.86 12.37 66.14
CA LYS A 2 14.53 12.01 65.59
C LYS A 2 14.04 12.87 64.39
N LYS A 3 14.45 14.11 64.23
CA LYS A 3 14.06 14.99 63.10
C LYS A 3 14.81 14.71 61.78
N ARG A 4 16.00 14.09 61.82
CA ARG A 4 16.76 13.71 60.61
C ARG A 4 16.32 12.37 60.01
N ILE A 5 15.73 11.50 60.82
CA ILE A 5 15.19 10.22 60.36
C ILE A 5 13.86 10.43 59.63
N LEU A 6 13.05 11.41 60.02
CA LEU A 6 11.79 11.70 59.33
C LEU A 6 12.00 12.35 57.95
N ALA A 7 13.05 13.15 57.78
CA ALA A 7 13.40 13.76 56.49
C ALA A 7 13.96 12.73 55.49
N ALA A 8 14.71 11.72 55.97
CA ALA A 8 15.22 10.62 55.12
C ALA A 8 14.10 9.66 54.72
N ALA A 9 13.11 9.39 55.55
CA ALA A 9 11.94 8.59 55.20
C ALA A 9 11.01 9.28 54.20
N LEU A 10 10.88 10.64 54.29
CA LEU A 10 10.07 11.41 53.32
C LEU A 10 10.76 11.55 51.94
N CYS A 11 12.10 11.59 51.89
CA CYS A 11 12.84 11.58 50.64
C CYS A 11 12.86 10.21 49.94
N LEU A 12 12.80 9.13 50.71
CA LEU A 12 12.69 7.78 50.14
C LEU A 12 11.30 7.47 49.57
N THR A 13 10.25 8.10 50.08
CA THR A 13 8.88 7.95 49.52
C THR A 13 8.62 8.87 48.32
N LEU A 14 9.46 9.86 48.07
CA LEU A 14 9.38 10.71 46.87
C LEU A 14 10.23 10.20 45.69
N LEU A 15 11.10 9.22 45.92
CA LEU A 15 11.91 8.56 44.86
C LEU A 15 11.31 7.26 44.32
N SER A 16 10.19 6.82 44.88
CA SER A 16 9.46 5.63 44.37
C SER A 16 8.31 5.96 43.42
N GLY A 17 8.29 7.14 42.80
CA GLY A 17 7.21 7.64 41.95
C GLY A 17 7.39 7.46 40.45
N CYS A 18 8.38 6.70 39.96
CA CYS A 18 8.43 6.19 38.61
C CYS A 18 8.20 4.67 38.63
N GLY A 19 7.07 4.22 39.13
CA GLY A 19 6.62 2.86 38.98
C GLY A 19 6.34 2.60 37.49
N ALA A 20 7.08 1.68 36.87
CA ALA A 20 6.71 1.18 35.56
C ALA A 20 5.24 0.73 35.63
N ARG A 21 4.44 1.15 34.65
CA ARG A 21 3.05 0.69 34.53
C ARG A 21 3.04 -0.84 34.42
N PRO A 22 2.11 -1.54 35.08
CA PRO A 22 2.06 -2.99 34.96
C PRO A 22 1.71 -3.37 33.51
N PRO A 23 2.27 -4.47 33.01
CA PRO A 23 1.89 -5.00 31.70
C PRO A 23 0.37 -5.21 31.63
N LEU A 24 -0.19 -5.01 30.45
CA LEU A 24 -1.58 -5.33 30.18
C LEU A 24 -1.71 -6.86 30.10
N ASP A 25 -2.69 -7.40 30.82
CA ASP A 25 -2.98 -8.82 30.81
C ASP A 25 -3.93 -9.13 29.67
N LEU A 26 -3.36 -9.48 28.52
CA LEU A 26 -4.07 -9.96 27.33
C LEU A 26 -3.78 -11.44 27.14
N PRO A 27 -4.74 -12.22 26.62
CA PRO A 27 -4.50 -13.62 26.25
C PRO A 27 -3.38 -13.71 25.22
N ASP A 28 -2.70 -14.83 25.19
CA ASP A 28 -1.82 -15.17 24.07
C ASP A 28 -2.69 -15.50 22.83
N ALA A 29 -2.10 -15.44 21.64
CA ALA A 29 -2.82 -15.79 20.42
C ALA A 29 -3.32 -17.25 20.48
N GLU A 30 -4.43 -17.50 19.81
CA GLU A 30 -4.90 -18.87 19.59
C GLU A 30 -3.85 -19.69 18.82
N SER A 31 -3.74 -20.98 19.12
CA SER A 31 -2.76 -21.87 18.46
C SER A 31 -3.09 -22.12 16.98
N ASP A 32 -4.37 -22.00 16.61
CA ASP A 32 -4.91 -22.37 15.31
C ASP A 32 -5.35 -21.11 14.53
N ARG A 33 -4.42 -20.18 14.33
CA ARG A 33 -4.67 -18.99 13.50
C ARG A 33 -4.90 -19.38 12.04
N ALA A 34 -5.86 -18.72 11.39
CA ALA A 34 -6.13 -18.92 9.97
C ALA A 34 -4.91 -18.52 9.12
N VAL A 35 -4.55 -19.37 8.17
CA VAL A 35 -3.43 -19.15 7.26
C VAL A 35 -3.95 -18.63 5.92
N ILE A 36 -3.28 -17.63 5.39
CA ILE A 36 -3.55 -17.09 4.06
C ILE A 36 -2.33 -17.35 3.19
N ALA A 37 -2.48 -18.06 2.09
CA ALA A 37 -1.47 -18.18 1.05
C ALA A 37 -1.42 -16.87 0.25
N TYR A 38 -0.33 -16.13 0.37
CA TYR A 38 -0.19 -14.80 -0.21
C TYR A 38 0.94 -14.74 -1.23
N VAL A 39 0.60 -14.43 -2.49
CA VAL A 39 1.58 -14.07 -3.53
C VAL A 39 1.58 -12.55 -3.67
N PRO A 40 2.65 -11.85 -3.20
CA PRO A 40 2.74 -10.40 -3.22
C PRO A 40 2.77 -9.82 -4.63
N LEU A 41 2.43 -8.54 -4.77
CA LEU A 41 2.55 -7.79 -6.02
C LEU A 41 4.02 -7.64 -6.48
N ASP A 42 4.90 -7.41 -5.51
CA ASP A 42 6.36 -7.37 -5.60
C ASP A 42 6.99 -7.43 -4.20
N ASP A 43 8.31 -7.36 -4.12
CA ASP A 43 9.08 -7.48 -2.89
C ASP A 43 9.26 -6.18 -2.09
N ARG A 44 8.54 -5.11 -2.44
CA ARG A 44 8.56 -3.87 -1.65
C ARG A 44 7.88 -4.07 -0.29
N PRO A 45 8.33 -3.34 0.74
CA PRO A 45 7.75 -3.43 2.09
C PRO A 45 6.25 -3.17 2.14
N ASP A 46 5.73 -2.33 1.24
CA ASP A 46 4.29 -2.04 1.12
C ASP A 46 3.48 -3.30 0.74
N ASN A 47 4.09 -4.22 -0.02
CA ASN A 47 3.48 -5.46 -0.48
C ASN A 47 3.87 -6.70 0.35
N VAL A 48 4.82 -6.59 1.27
CA VAL A 48 5.31 -7.71 2.11
C VAL A 48 5.09 -7.40 3.58
N GLY A 49 6.04 -6.76 4.25
CA GLY A 49 6.05 -6.59 5.70
C GLY A 49 4.85 -5.81 6.25
N ARG A 50 4.37 -4.79 5.52
CA ARG A 50 3.19 -4.02 5.94
C ARG A 50 1.89 -4.84 5.84
N VAL A 51 1.77 -5.68 4.81
CA VAL A 51 0.62 -6.60 4.68
C VAL A 51 0.65 -7.66 5.78
N GLU A 52 1.85 -8.19 6.10
CA GLU A 52 2.05 -9.12 7.21
C GLU A 52 1.61 -8.50 8.54
N TYR A 53 2.06 -7.29 8.88
CA TYR A 53 1.65 -6.61 10.12
C TYR A 53 0.12 -6.41 10.19
N LEU A 54 -0.51 -6.02 9.07
CA LEU A 54 -1.96 -5.89 9.02
C LEU A 54 -2.65 -7.23 9.27
N ALA A 55 -2.26 -8.28 8.55
CA ALA A 55 -2.83 -9.63 8.69
C ALA A 55 -2.65 -10.18 10.12
N GLU A 56 -1.44 -10.07 10.68
CA GLU A 56 -1.17 -10.46 12.05
C GLU A 56 -2.03 -9.70 13.08
N SER A 57 -2.32 -8.41 12.84
CA SER A 57 -3.16 -7.59 13.72
C SER A 57 -4.63 -8.04 13.74
N LEU A 58 -5.01 -8.91 12.82
CA LEU A 58 -6.35 -9.48 12.65
C LEU A 58 -6.40 -10.99 13.00
N GLY A 59 -5.29 -11.54 13.49
CA GLY A 59 -5.20 -12.95 13.88
C GLY A 59 -4.83 -13.91 12.75
N TYR A 60 -4.51 -13.42 11.55
CA TYR A 60 -4.05 -14.25 10.43
C TYR A 60 -2.54 -14.51 10.47
N VAL A 61 -2.12 -15.53 9.74
CA VAL A 61 -0.73 -15.80 9.39
C VAL A 61 -0.62 -15.77 7.88
N LEU A 62 0.26 -14.93 7.34
CA LEU A 62 0.58 -14.98 5.91
C LEU A 62 1.63 -16.06 5.65
N ASN A 63 1.32 -16.98 4.74
CA ASN A 63 2.30 -17.87 4.15
C ASN A 63 2.64 -17.34 2.76
N MET A 64 3.91 -17.00 2.54
CA MET A 64 4.41 -16.42 1.29
C MET A 64 5.46 -17.34 0.67
N PRO A 65 5.62 -17.33 -0.67
CA PRO A 65 6.74 -18.00 -1.32
C PRO A 65 8.07 -17.39 -0.82
N GLU A 66 9.18 -18.08 -1.06
CA GLU A 66 10.50 -17.53 -0.78
C GLU A 66 10.71 -16.23 -1.57
N GLU A 67 11.30 -15.18 -0.95
CA GLU A 67 11.41 -13.84 -1.53
C GLU A 67 11.99 -13.83 -2.95
N TRP A 68 12.95 -14.68 -3.22
CA TRP A 68 13.57 -14.78 -4.53
C TRP A 68 12.59 -15.21 -5.65
N MET A 69 11.48 -15.90 -5.34
CA MET A 69 10.49 -16.32 -6.33
C MET A 69 9.65 -15.15 -6.86
N PHE A 70 9.56 -14.06 -6.10
CA PHE A 70 8.80 -12.86 -6.46
C PHE A 70 9.63 -11.56 -6.45
N LYS A 71 10.96 -11.70 -6.43
CA LYS A 71 11.90 -10.57 -6.42
C LYS A 71 11.85 -9.77 -7.70
N THR A 72 11.87 -8.44 -7.60
CA THR A 72 12.07 -7.52 -8.71
C THR A 72 13.45 -6.87 -8.60
N LEU A 73 14.25 -6.96 -9.64
CA LEU A 73 15.59 -6.36 -9.71
C LEU A 73 15.61 -5.29 -10.81
N LEU A 74 16.00 -4.07 -10.44
CA LEU A 74 16.22 -3.00 -11.40
C LEU A 74 17.57 -3.19 -12.13
N ASP A 75 17.77 -2.43 -13.21
CA ASP A 75 19.01 -2.50 -14.01
C ASP A 75 20.23 -2.26 -13.12
N GLY A 76 21.24 -3.13 -13.24
CA GLY A 76 22.46 -3.10 -12.44
C GLY A 76 22.38 -3.74 -11.04
N GLN A 77 21.22 -4.23 -10.62
CA GLN A 77 21.06 -4.86 -9.29
C GLN A 77 21.32 -6.37 -9.28
N MET A 78 21.26 -7.04 -10.42
CA MET A 78 21.32 -8.50 -10.51
C MET A 78 22.65 -9.07 -9.97
N GLU A 79 23.77 -8.51 -10.39
CA GLU A 79 25.09 -9.02 -10.01
C GLU A 79 25.32 -8.91 -8.50
N ASP A 80 24.91 -7.79 -7.90
CA ASP A 80 25.03 -7.56 -6.47
C ASP A 80 24.14 -8.51 -5.68
N TYR A 81 22.88 -8.69 -6.11
CA TYR A 81 21.92 -9.58 -5.45
C TYR A 81 22.40 -11.03 -5.44
N TYR A 82 22.93 -11.51 -6.56
CA TYR A 82 23.48 -12.88 -6.65
C TYR A 82 24.71 -13.06 -5.76
N ALA A 83 25.61 -12.07 -5.75
CA ALA A 83 26.80 -12.12 -4.90
C ALA A 83 26.46 -12.10 -3.40
N GLU A 84 25.51 -11.27 -2.99
CA GLU A 84 25.08 -11.14 -1.59
C GLU A 84 24.36 -12.41 -1.08
N ASN A 85 23.62 -13.10 -1.93
CA ASN A 85 22.84 -14.28 -1.55
C ASN A 85 23.54 -15.61 -1.89
N GLY A 86 24.76 -15.57 -2.40
CA GLY A 86 25.52 -16.78 -2.75
C GLY A 86 24.91 -17.60 -3.89
N LEU A 87 24.11 -16.97 -4.74
CA LEU A 87 23.41 -17.60 -5.85
C LEU A 87 24.34 -17.68 -7.07
N GLU A 88 24.29 -18.80 -7.78
CA GLU A 88 25.01 -18.91 -9.05
C GLU A 88 24.21 -18.19 -10.16
N THR A 89 24.87 -17.28 -10.88
CA THR A 89 24.27 -16.49 -11.98
C THR A 89 23.61 -17.31 -13.08
N GLN A 90 23.90 -18.60 -13.15
CA GLN A 90 23.29 -19.52 -14.13
C GLN A 90 21.89 -20.02 -13.74
N SER A 91 21.49 -19.89 -12.47
CA SER A 91 20.18 -20.35 -11.98
C SER A 91 19.07 -19.33 -12.15
N TRP A 92 19.42 -18.07 -12.43
CA TRP A 92 18.51 -16.91 -12.36
C TRP A 92 18.80 -15.99 -13.53
N THR A 93 17.95 -15.97 -14.51
CA THR A 93 18.16 -15.20 -15.76
C THR A 93 17.27 -13.95 -15.85
N GLY A 94 16.44 -13.67 -14.84
CA GLY A 94 15.41 -12.63 -14.94
C GLY A 94 15.56 -11.52 -13.90
N GLN A 95 15.09 -10.32 -14.27
CA GLN A 95 14.91 -9.18 -13.38
C GLN A 95 13.57 -9.25 -12.62
N SER A 96 12.74 -10.23 -12.88
CA SER A 96 11.38 -10.41 -12.36
C SER A 96 11.22 -11.75 -11.65
N GLY A 97 10.12 -11.93 -10.94
CA GLY A 97 9.73 -13.19 -10.34
C GLY A 97 9.46 -14.31 -11.35
N TYR A 98 9.17 -15.50 -10.86
CA TYR A 98 9.10 -16.74 -11.63
C TYR A 98 7.66 -17.29 -11.67
N PRO A 99 6.84 -16.94 -12.67
CA PRO A 99 5.44 -17.36 -12.78
C PRO A 99 5.25 -18.88 -12.64
N GLY A 100 6.07 -19.69 -13.32
CA GLY A 100 5.96 -21.15 -13.23
C GLY A 100 6.21 -21.73 -11.85
N LEU A 101 7.18 -21.18 -11.09
CA LEU A 101 7.47 -21.61 -9.73
C LEU A 101 6.39 -21.16 -8.75
N LEU A 102 5.86 -19.94 -8.95
CA LEU A 102 4.77 -19.41 -8.13
C LEU A 102 3.49 -20.21 -8.34
N TYR A 103 3.21 -20.64 -9.59
CA TYR A 103 2.12 -21.56 -9.88
C TYR A 103 2.26 -22.87 -9.09
N ASP A 104 3.43 -23.51 -9.14
CA ASP A 104 3.70 -24.74 -8.41
C ASP A 104 3.57 -24.53 -6.90
N TRP A 105 4.08 -23.41 -6.37
CA TRP A 105 3.94 -23.07 -4.96
C TRP A 105 2.48 -22.92 -4.54
N VAL A 106 1.61 -22.27 -5.33
CA VAL A 106 0.18 -22.15 -4.99
C VAL A 106 -0.47 -23.53 -4.93
N LEU A 107 -0.15 -24.44 -5.86
CA LEU A 107 -0.66 -25.82 -5.83
C LEU A 107 -0.14 -26.62 -4.62
N GLU A 108 1.08 -26.35 -4.15
CA GLU A 108 1.60 -26.93 -2.92
C GLU A 108 0.83 -26.43 -1.68
N GLN A 109 0.40 -25.16 -1.67
CA GLN A 109 -0.46 -24.63 -0.59
C GLN A 109 -1.82 -25.34 -0.60
N GLU A 110 -2.42 -25.52 -1.77
CA GLU A 110 -3.66 -26.26 -1.95
C GLU A 110 -3.53 -27.69 -1.43
N ALA A 111 -2.49 -28.40 -1.84
CA ALA A 111 -2.21 -29.76 -1.38
C ALA A 111 -1.94 -29.84 0.14
N SER A 112 -1.54 -28.74 0.77
CA SER A 112 -1.31 -28.63 2.21
C SER A 112 -2.57 -28.26 3.00
N GLY A 113 -3.71 -28.03 2.31
CA GLY A 113 -5.01 -27.74 2.90
C GLY A 113 -5.20 -26.25 3.27
N CYS A 114 -4.51 -25.34 2.59
CA CYS A 114 -4.83 -23.92 2.68
C CYS A 114 -6.16 -23.66 1.97
N ASP A 115 -7.00 -22.82 2.57
CA ASP A 115 -8.33 -22.48 2.06
C ASP A 115 -8.55 -20.98 1.82
N ARG A 116 -7.50 -20.15 2.01
CA ARG A 116 -7.53 -18.70 1.80
C ARG A 116 -6.35 -18.27 0.94
N TYR A 117 -6.65 -17.57 -0.14
CA TYR A 117 -5.66 -17.16 -1.13
C TYR A 117 -5.75 -15.67 -1.44
N LEU A 118 -4.62 -14.96 -1.35
CA LEU A 118 -4.43 -13.60 -1.87
C LEU A 118 -3.37 -13.68 -2.97
N LEU A 119 -3.76 -13.52 -4.22
CA LEU A 119 -2.90 -13.81 -5.36
C LEU A 119 -2.76 -12.59 -6.27
N SER A 120 -1.57 -11.99 -6.31
CA SER A 120 -1.27 -10.97 -7.32
C SER A 120 -1.18 -11.61 -8.70
N VAL A 121 -2.10 -11.22 -9.59
CA VAL A 121 -2.13 -11.67 -10.99
C VAL A 121 -0.89 -11.16 -11.73
N ASP A 122 -0.47 -9.92 -11.47
CA ASP A 122 0.76 -9.36 -12.06
C ASP A 122 2.00 -10.19 -11.71
N GLN A 123 2.09 -10.66 -10.47
CA GLN A 123 3.21 -11.49 -10.03
C GLN A 123 3.13 -12.90 -10.63
N LEU A 124 1.95 -13.49 -10.59
CA LEU A 124 1.73 -14.87 -11.10
C LEU A 124 1.92 -15.01 -12.60
N LEU A 125 1.61 -13.98 -13.38
CA LEU A 125 1.63 -14.07 -14.83
C LEU A 125 2.88 -13.43 -15.46
N TYR A 126 3.37 -12.34 -14.87
CA TYR A 126 4.47 -11.55 -15.44
C TYR A 126 5.72 -11.49 -14.57
N GLY A 127 5.63 -11.93 -13.30
CA GLY A 127 6.73 -11.84 -12.34
C GLY A 127 6.79 -10.51 -11.58
N GLY A 128 5.69 -9.75 -11.50
CA GLY A 128 5.52 -8.56 -10.68
C GLY A 128 4.98 -7.35 -11.42
N LEU A 129 4.60 -6.31 -10.67
CA LEU A 129 4.02 -5.08 -11.20
C LEU A 129 4.89 -4.41 -12.26
N VAL A 130 6.21 -4.36 -12.04
CA VAL A 130 7.14 -3.71 -12.98
C VAL A 130 7.21 -4.49 -14.29
N ALA A 131 7.28 -5.81 -14.22
CA ALA A 131 7.33 -6.70 -15.36
C ALA A 131 6.00 -6.74 -16.14
N SER A 132 4.86 -6.59 -15.47
CA SER A 132 3.55 -6.55 -16.12
C SER A 132 3.38 -5.39 -17.10
N ARG A 133 4.20 -4.33 -16.98
CA ARG A 133 4.26 -3.21 -17.91
C ARG A 133 4.96 -3.54 -19.24
N LEU A 134 5.57 -4.72 -19.30
CA LEU A 134 6.17 -5.32 -20.50
C LEU A 134 5.45 -6.65 -20.81
N ALA A 135 4.12 -6.66 -20.71
CA ALA A 135 3.30 -7.86 -20.77
C ALA A 135 3.49 -8.64 -22.08
N GLU A 136 4.04 -9.83 -21.95
CA GLU A 136 4.09 -10.85 -23.01
C GLU A 136 2.87 -11.77 -22.92
N THR A 137 2.70 -12.67 -23.89
CA THR A 137 1.58 -13.63 -23.91
C THR A 137 1.96 -15.03 -23.44
N THR A 138 3.24 -15.24 -23.19
CA THR A 138 3.79 -16.53 -22.73
C THR A 138 4.81 -16.30 -21.61
N THR A 139 4.93 -17.29 -20.73
CA THR A 139 6.07 -17.44 -19.81
C THR A 139 6.81 -18.72 -20.12
N GLU A 140 7.88 -19.01 -19.38
CA GLU A 140 8.65 -20.25 -19.53
C GLU A 140 8.38 -21.18 -18.34
N ARG A 141 8.15 -22.47 -18.64
CA ARG A 141 8.09 -23.53 -17.63
C ARG A 141 8.90 -24.72 -18.12
N ASP A 142 9.90 -25.14 -17.36
CA ASP A 142 10.79 -26.29 -17.70
C ASP A 142 11.45 -26.15 -19.08
N GLY A 143 11.81 -24.92 -19.48
CA GLY A 143 12.42 -24.63 -20.78
C GLY A 143 11.43 -24.67 -21.96
N VAL A 144 10.13 -24.68 -21.68
CA VAL A 144 9.07 -24.67 -22.71
C VAL A 144 8.19 -23.43 -22.58
N PRO A 145 7.90 -22.68 -23.67
CA PRO A 145 6.95 -21.59 -23.63
C PRO A 145 5.56 -22.08 -23.20
N TRP A 146 4.99 -21.41 -22.20
CA TRP A 146 3.67 -21.70 -21.67
C TRP A 146 2.75 -20.49 -21.86
N PRO A 147 1.63 -20.60 -22.60
CA PRO A 147 0.69 -19.50 -22.75
C PRO A 147 0.15 -19.06 -21.39
N LEU A 148 0.12 -17.75 -21.14
CA LEU A 148 -0.34 -17.20 -19.86
C LEU A 148 -1.84 -17.46 -19.63
N THR A 149 -2.63 -17.56 -20.68
CA THR A 149 -4.04 -17.97 -20.61
C THR A 149 -4.21 -19.39 -20.08
N ASP A 150 -3.35 -20.33 -20.53
CA ASP A 150 -3.39 -21.72 -20.10
C ASP A 150 -2.93 -21.84 -18.63
N LEU A 151 -1.90 -21.08 -18.23
CA LEU A 151 -1.44 -21.01 -16.84
C LEU A 151 -2.57 -20.52 -15.95
N LEU A 152 -3.20 -19.41 -16.30
CA LEU A 152 -4.29 -18.80 -15.55
C LEU A 152 -5.49 -19.76 -15.41
N GLU A 153 -5.96 -20.32 -16.51
CA GLU A 153 -7.10 -21.24 -16.50
C GLU A 153 -6.80 -22.51 -15.69
N SER A 154 -5.61 -23.07 -15.83
CA SER A 154 -5.18 -24.25 -15.06
C SER A 154 -5.13 -23.97 -13.57
N LEU A 155 -4.57 -22.83 -13.16
CA LEU A 155 -4.48 -22.45 -11.74
C LEU A 155 -5.87 -22.24 -11.13
N LEU A 156 -6.70 -21.44 -11.77
CA LEU A 156 -8.04 -21.14 -11.25
C LEU A 156 -8.93 -22.38 -11.22
N SER A 157 -8.79 -23.28 -12.22
CA SER A 157 -9.52 -24.55 -12.23
C SER A 157 -9.12 -25.45 -11.08
N ALA A 158 -7.82 -25.54 -10.78
CA ALA A 158 -7.33 -26.33 -9.64
C ALA A 158 -7.87 -25.79 -8.30
N LEU A 159 -7.80 -24.47 -8.10
CA LEU A 159 -8.33 -23.84 -6.86
C LEU A 159 -9.87 -23.96 -6.76
N ALA A 160 -10.58 -24.07 -7.86
CA ALA A 160 -12.03 -24.22 -7.86
C ALA A 160 -12.51 -25.64 -7.46
N GLU A 161 -11.62 -26.65 -7.47
CA GLU A 161 -11.95 -28.03 -7.08
C GLU A 161 -12.31 -28.14 -5.61
N ASP A 162 -11.66 -27.37 -4.71
CA ASP A 162 -12.06 -27.33 -3.29
C ASP A 162 -13.17 -26.27 -3.07
N PRO A 163 -14.35 -26.70 -2.60
CA PRO A 163 -15.46 -25.77 -2.35
C PRO A 163 -15.24 -24.85 -1.12
N ASN A 164 -14.20 -25.06 -0.34
CA ASN A 164 -13.88 -24.22 0.83
C ASN A 164 -12.94 -23.05 0.48
N ASN A 165 -12.30 -23.10 -0.68
CA ASN A 165 -11.35 -22.06 -1.08
C ASN A 165 -12.00 -20.70 -1.23
N GLU A 166 -11.43 -19.68 -0.59
CA GLU A 166 -11.73 -18.26 -0.71
C GLU A 166 -10.55 -17.58 -1.42
N VAL A 167 -10.74 -17.14 -2.66
CA VAL A 167 -9.65 -16.71 -3.54
C VAL A 167 -9.82 -15.24 -3.93
N TRP A 168 -8.84 -14.41 -3.59
CA TRP A 168 -8.74 -13.01 -3.95
C TRP A 168 -7.68 -12.81 -5.01
N LEU A 169 -8.09 -12.37 -6.19
CA LEU A 169 -7.24 -12.14 -7.37
C LEU A 169 -7.03 -10.63 -7.53
N LEU A 170 -5.78 -10.21 -7.38
CA LEU A 170 -5.36 -8.82 -7.39
C LEU A 170 -4.70 -8.50 -8.72
N ASP A 171 -5.40 -7.76 -9.58
CA ASP A 171 -4.93 -7.38 -10.92
C ASP A 171 -4.77 -5.85 -11.04
N SER A 172 -4.16 -5.36 -12.12
CA SER A 172 -3.94 -3.94 -12.33
C SER A 172 -4.29 -3.48 -13.74
N VAL A 173 -4.85 -2.25 -13.84
CA VAL A 173 -4.84 -1.48 -15.08
C VAL A 173 -3.47 -0.82 -15.22
N MET A 174 -2.75 -1.12 -16.30
CA MET A 174 -1.38 -0.67 -16.52
C MET A 174 -1.28 0.87 -16.46
N ARG A 175 -0.27 1.40 -15.77
CA ARG A 175 0.03 2.84 -15.71
C ARG A 175 0.42 3.42 -17.08
N LEU A 176 0.59 4.76 -17.12
CA LEU A 176 0.78 5.49 -18.37
C LEU A 176 2.19 5.35 -18.99
N ALA A 177 3.16 4.78 -18.29
CA ALA A 177 4.52 4.66 -18.79
C ALA A 177 5.25 3.46 -18.19
N PRO A 178 6.26 2.88 -18.87
CA PRO A 178 7.12 1.83 -18.32
C PRO A 178 7.99 2.34 -17.18
N THR A 179 8.73 1.44 -16.54
CA THR A 179 9.56 1.76 -15.37
C THR A 179 10.94 2.24 -15.81
N VAL A 180 11.41 3.35 -15.25
CA VAL A 180 12.80 3.80 -15.40
C VAL A 180 13.72 2.85 -14.66
N GLY A 181 14.84 2.45 -15.30
CA GLY A 181 15.82 1.54 -14.70
C GLY A 181 15.36 0.09 -14.62
N TYR A 182 14.45 -0.33 -15.52
CA TYR A 182 14.05 -1.72 -15.68
C TYR A 182 14.01 -2.08 -17.16
N ALA A 183 14.67 -3.19 -17.53
CA ALA A 183 14.77 -3.68 -18.91
C ALA A 183 15.25 -2.60 -19.90
N GLY A 184 16.20 -1.74 -19.49
CA GLY A 184 16.74 -0.65 -20.29
C GLY A 184 15.83 0.58 -20.39
N GLY A 185 14.79 0.69 -19.57
CA GLY A 185 13.89 1.84 -19.53
C GLY A 185 14.62 3.13 -19.11
N THR A 186 14.62 4.15 -19.98
CA THR A 186 15.22 5.47 -19.71
C THR A 186 14.18 6.48 -19.26
N LEU A 187 14.64 7.57 -18.63
CA LEU A 187 13.77 8.69 -18.26
C LEU A 187 13.15 9.37 -19.51
N GLU A 188 13.89 9.44 -20.61
CA GLU A 188 13.39 9.98 -21.88
C GLU A 188 12.24 9.13 -22.42
N TYR A 189 12.41 7.81 -22.44
CA TYR A 189 11.36 6.86 -22.84
C TYR A 189 10.14 6.96 -21.92
N TYR A 190 10.34 7.00 -20.61
CA TYR A 190 9.28 7.20 -19.64
C TYR A 190 8.46 8.45 -19.91
N ASN A 191 9.11 9.59 -20.11
CA ASN A 191 8.44 10.88 -20.36
C ASN A 191 7.64 10.86 -21.67
N ALA A 192 8.20 10.27 -22.73
CA ALA A 192 7.53 10.15 -24.03
C ALA A 192 6.27 9.29 -23.92
N MET A 193 6.37 8.09 -23.30
CA MET A 193 5.23 7.20 -23.12
C MET A 193 4.17 7.78 -22.18
N ARG A 194 4.59 8.48 -21.11
CA ARG A 194 3.65 9.18 -20.24
C ARG A 194 2.88 10.27 -20.99
N THR A 195 3.53 11.01 -21.89
CA THR A 195 2.86 12.01 -22.73
C THR A 195 1.83 11.37 -23.65
N ILE A 196 2.17 10.26 -24.31
CA ILE A 196 1.22 9.48 -25.12
C ILE A 196 0.07 8.96 -24.25
N GLY A 197 0.39 8.35 -23.10
CA GLY A 197 -0.60 7.77 -22.19
C GLY A 197 -1.59 8.81 -21.64
N ALA A 198 -1.10 10.02 -21.32
CA ALA A 198 -1.90 11.09 -20.73
C ALA A 198 -2.79 11.83 -21.75
N ALA A 199 -2.54 11.70 -23.05
CA ALA A 199 -3.35 12.37 -24.06
C ALA A 199 -4.81 11.86 -24.01
N PRO A 200 -5.82 12.74 -24.16
CA PRO A 200 -7.22 12.35 -24.15
C PRO A 200 -7.55 11.33 -25.25
N ARG A 201 -8.39 10.37 -24.96
CA ARG A 201 -8.84 9.34 -25.89
C ARG A 201 -10.30 9.50 -26.27
N LYS A 202 -10.64 9.11 -27.51
CA LYS A 202 -12.03 8.98 -27.93
C LYS A 202 -12.73 7.97 -27.00
N THR A 203 -13.92 8.33 -26.49
CA THR A 203 -14.73 7.44 -25.69
C THR A 203 -15.36 6.35 -26.54
N LEU A 204 -15.22 5.09 -26.14
CA LEU A 204 -15.92 3.94 -26.70
C LEU A 204 -17.05 3.52 -25.74
N THR A 205 -18.19 3.10 -26.29
CA THR A 205 -19.36 2.70 -25.49
C THR A 205 -20.06 1.48 -26.08
N GLY A 206 -20.70 0.67 -25.25
CA GLY A 206 -21.51 -0.47 -25.67
C GLY A 206 -20.72 -1.43 -26.59
N ASP A 207 -21.26 -1.72 -27.78
CA ASP A 207 -20.66 -2.65 -28.73
C ASP A 207 -19.31 -2.17 -29.32
N GLU A 208 -18.93 -0.90 -29.12
CA GLU A 208 -17.63 -0.39 -29.52
C GLU A 208 -16.49 -0.84 -28.58
N LEU A 209 -16.78 -1.28 -27.37
CA LEU A 209 -15.81 -1.70 -26.36
C LEU A 209 -15.22 -3.10 -26.68
N THR A 210 -14.49 -3.19 -27.79
CA THR A 210 -13.73 -4.38 -28.20
C THR A 210 -12.23 -4.14 -28.09
N LEU A 211 -11.44 -5.19 -27.90
CA LEU A 211 -9.97 -5.10 -27.87
C LEU A 211 -9.41 -4.45 -29.14
N GLU A 212 -9.98 -4.75 -30.31
CA GLU A 212 -9.58 -4.16 -31.59
C GLU A 212 -9.79 -2.64 -31.61
N ASN A 213 -10.97 -2.17 -31.20
CA ASN A 213 -11.28 -0.74 -31.16
C ASN A 213 -10.46 -0.02 -30.09
N ILE A 214 -10.26 -0.62 -28.91
CA ILE A 214 -9.42 -0.05 -27.85
C ILE A 214 -7.98 0.10 -28.35
N ARG A 215 -7.42 -0.95 -28.97
CA ARG A 215 -6.09 -0.89 -29.57
C ARG A 215 -5.96 0.25 -30.59
N ALA A 216 -6.99 0.47 -31.41
CA ALA A 216 -7.01 1.58 -32.36
C ALA A 216 -7.01 2.98 -31.69
N THR A 217 -7.54 3.10 -30.46
CA THR A 217 -7.47 4.37 -29.71
C THR A 217 -6.09 4.66 -29.11
N TYR A 218 -5.17 3.72 -29.09
CA TYR A 218 -3.83 3.97 -28.57
C TYR A 218 -3.00 4.86 -29.48
N ASP A 219 -3.25 4.80 -30.77
CA ASP A 219 -2.45 5.44 -31.82
C ASP A 219 -2.84 6.91 -32.05
N THR A 220 -4.05 7.31 -31.60
CA THR A 220 -4.57 8.67 -31.83
C THR A 220 -5.18 9.28 -30.57
N ASP A 221 -5.12 10.62 -30.46
CA ASP A 221 -5.87 11.35 -29.44
C ASP A 221 -7.38 11.47 -29.80
N ALA A 222 -8.15 12.12 -28.92
CA ALA A 222 -9.58 12.32 -29.09
C ALA A 222 -9.95 13.13 -30.35
N ASP A 223 -9.04 13.97 -30.84
CA ASP A 223 -9.20 14.83 -32.03
C ASP A 223 -8.69 14.15 -33.30
N GLY A 224 -8.11 12.95 -33.19
CA GLY A 224 -7.60 12.13 -34.29
C GLY A 224 -6.16 12.47 -34.71
N HIS A 225 -5.40 13.16 -33.87
CA HIS A 225 -3.98 13.39 -34.12
C HIS A 225 -3.19 12.13 -33.81
N ASP A 226 -2.20 11.82 -34.65
CA ASP A 226 -1.30 10.68 -34.49
C ASP A 226 -0.34 10.91 -33.31
N LEU A 227 -0.41 10.05 -32.30
CA LEU A 227 0.40 10.09 -31.08
C LEU A 227 1.70 9.29 -31.17
N LEU A 228 1.80 8.37 -32.16
CA LEU A 228 2.96 7.48 -32.31
C LEU A 228 3.99 8.02 -33.32
N ARG A 229 3.82 9.25 -33.79
CA ARG A 229 4.69 9.86 -34.79
C ARG A 229 5.95 10.43 -34.13
N PHE A 230 7.06 9.70 -34.23
CA PHE A 230 8.39 10.11 -33.82
C PHE A 230 9.30 10.28 -35.03
N GLU A 231 10.24 11.24 -34.96
CA GLU A 231 11.30 11.39 -35.97
C GLU A 231 12.38 10.31 -35.80
N ASP A 232 12.60 9.86 -34.57
CA ASP A 232 13.51 8.77 -34.21
C ASP A 232 12.81 7.42 -34.31
N ASN A 233 13.35 6.52 -35.14
CA ASN A 233 12.84 5.16 -35.31
C ASN A 233 12.90 4.33 -34.02
N VAL A 234 13.91 4.52 -33.18
CA VAL A 234 14.04 3.77 -31.92
C VAL A 234 12.88 4.11 -30.98
N MET A 235 12.54 5.40 -30.88
CA MET A 235 11.42 5.85 -30.07
C MET A 235 10.07 5.42 -30.66
N HIS A 236 9.95 5.44 -31.98
CA HIS A 236 8.75 4.94 -32.67
C HIS A 236 8.52 3.44 -32.38
N ASP A 237 9.54 2.61 -32.54
CA ASP A 237 9.46 1.16 -32.26
C ASP A 237 9.17 0.90 -30.77
N ALA A 238 9.71 1.72 -29.88
CA ALA A 238 9.45 1.64 -28.45
C ALA A 238 7.98 1.99 -28.13
N ALA A 239 7.41 2.99 -28.79
CA ALA A 239 5.99 3.35 -28.63
C ALA A 239 5.05 2.24 -29.16
N LEU A 240 5.38 1.60 -30.29
CA LEU A 240 4.64 0.44 -30.79
C LEU A 240 4.66 -0.71 -29.79
N ARG A 241 5.83 -1.07 -29.25
CA ARG A 241 5.93 -2.13 -28.22
C ARG A 241 5.14 -1.78 -26.97
N TYR A 242 5.20 -0.52 -26.51
CA TYR A 242 4.42 -0.05 -25.36
C TYR A 242 2.92 -0.30 -25.55
N THR A 243 2.37 0.03 -26.73
CA THR A 243 0.94 -0.19 -27.01
C THR A 243 0.60 -1.67 -27.18
N GLU A 244 1.54 -2.49 -27.66
CA GLU A 244 1.39 -3.95 -27.76
C GLU A 244 1.37 -4.61 -26.38
N HIS A 245 2.31 -4.30 -25.50
CA HIS A 245 2.31 -4.81 -24.13
C HIS A 245 1.01 -4.43 -23.40
N ARG A 246 0.52 -3.21 -23.65
CA ARG A 246 -0.69 -2.72 -23.04
C ARG A 246 -1.92 -3.51 -23.46
N ILE A 247 -2.07 -3.80 -24.74
CA ILE A 247 -3.21 -4.61 -25.21
C ILE A 247 -3.09 -6.09 -24.79
N ASN A 248 -1.87 -6.63 -24.68
CA ASN A 248 -1.64 -7.97 -24.14
C ASN A 248 -2.11 -8.06 -22.69
N LYS A 249 -1.73 -7.09 -21.85
CA LYS A 249 -2.18 -7.00 -20.46
C LYS A 249 -3.70 -6.93 -20.37
N LEU A 250 -4.33 -6.01 -21.10
CA LEU A 250 -5.79 -5.86 -21.12
C LEU A 250 -6.52 -7.13 -21.57
N THR A 251 -5.98 -7.82 -22.57
CA THR A 251 -6.53 -9.09 -23.06
C THR A 251 -6.55 -10.12 -21.94
N LEU A 252 -5.44 -10.27 -21.24
CA LEU A 252 -5.32 -11.26 -20.16
C LEU A 252 -6.17 -10.91 -18.93
N SER A 253 -6.31 -9.62 -18.61
CA SER A 253 -7.25 -9.14 -17.57
C SER A 253 -8.71 -9.45 -17.95
N GLY A 254 -9.07 -9.33 -19.24
CA GLY A 254 -10.37 -9.76 -19.76
C GLY A 254 -10.60 -11.27 -19.62
N GLU A 255 -9.62 -12.09 -20.00
CA GLU A 255 -9.64 -13.55 -19.84
C GLU A 255 -9.75 -13.98 -18.36
N LEU A 256 -9.07 -13.26 -17.45
CA LEU A 256 -9.22 -13.46 -16.01
C LEU A 256 -10.69 -13.34 -15.60
N LEU A 257 -11.35 -12.23 -15.94
CA LEU A 257 -12.75 -11.98 -15.58
C LEU A 257 -13.70 -13.01 -16.19
N GLU A 258 -13.48 -13.41 -17.46
CA GLU A 258 -14.27 -14.43 -18.13
C GLU A 258 -14.07 -15.81 -17.49
N THR A 259 -12.84 -16.18 -17.17
CA THR A 259 -12.52 -17.46 -16.52
C THR A 259 -13.13 -17.53 -15.12
N VAL A 260 -12.96 -16.49 -14.31
CA VAL A 260 -13.56 -16.42 -12.97
C VAL A 260 -15.08 -16.44 -13.03
N SER A 261 -15.70 -15.78 -14.01
CA SER A 261 -17.14 -15.83 -14.23
C SER A 261 -17.65 -17.24 -14.56
N ARG A 262 -16.84 -18.02 -15.25
CA ARG A 262 -17.19 -19.39 -15.68
C ARG A 262 -17.01 -20.43 -14.57
N ILE A 263 -15.94 -20.32 -13.76
CA ILE A 263 -15.53 -21.39 -12.82
C ILE A 263 -15.50 -20.97 -11.36
N GLY A 264 -15.36 -19.66 -11.05
CA GLY A 264 -15.02 -19.20 -9.71
C GLY A 264 -16.18 -19.20 -8.72
N GLY A 265 -17.42 -19.02 -9.16
CA GLY A 265 -18.56 -18.82 -8.24
C GLY A 265 -18.39 -17.60 -7.33
N ASP A 266 -19.09 -17.58 -6.19
CA ASP A 266 -19.08 -16.46 -5.23
C ASP A 266 -17.83 -16.45 -4.32
N ARG A 267 -16.97 -17.44 -4.42
CA ARG A 267 -15.74 -17.62 -3.60
C ARG A 267 -14.49 -17.01 -4.24
N PHE A 268 -14.59 -16.60 -5.49
CA PHE A 268 -13.52 -15.93 -6.21
C PHE A 268 -13.86 -14.47 -6.34
N HIS A 269 -12.98 -13.61 -5.88
CA HIS A 269 -13.12 -12.16 -5.88
C HIS A 269 -12.03 -11.54 -6.74
N VAL A 270 -12.40 -10.63 -7.63
CA VAL A 270 -11.43 -9.92 -8.46
C VAL A 270 -11.41 -8.45 -8.02
N LEU A 271 -10.23 -7.99 -7.63
CA LEU A 271 -9.96 -6.62 -7.26
C LEU A 271 -8.91 -6.05 -8.22
N ILE A 272 -9.31 -5.08 -9.04
CA ILE A 272 -8.45 -4.45 -10.04
C ILE A 272 -8.06 -3.06 -9.55
N GLY A 273 -6.77 -2.78 -9.48
CA GLY A 273 -6.22 -1.46 -9.12
C GLY A 273 -5.91 -0.63 -10.36
N ILE A 274 -6.25 0.67 -10.34
CA ILE A 274 -5.79 1.61 -11.36
C ILE A 274 -4.40 2.10 -10.94
N ASP A 275 -3.36 1.72 -11.71
CA ASP A 275 -1.97 2.18 -11.50
C ASP A 275 -1.82 3.62 -12.00
N ASP A 276 -0.71 4.29 -11.67
CA ASP A 276 -0.38 5.69 -11.99
C ASP A 276 -1.05 6.23 -13.26
N SER A 277 -1.89 7.21 -13.12
CA SER A 277 -2.74 7.80 -14.15
C SER A 277 -2.39 9.26 -14.45
N SER A 278 -3.31 10.00 -15.00
CA SER A 278 -3.27 11.47 -15.14
C SER A 278 -4.66 12.09 -15.09
N SER A 279 -5.66 11.42 -15.65
CA SER A 279 -7.04 11.88 -15.72
C SER A 279 -7.96 10.76 -16.21
N GLU A 280 -9.26 10.95 -16.08
CA GLU A 280 -10.27 10.02 -16.57
C GLU A 280 -10.32 9.91 -18.12
N ASP A 281 -9.74 10.86 -18.84
CA ASP A 281 -9.71 10.86 -20.30
C ASP A 281 -8.46 10.21 -20.91
N CYS A 282 -7.49 9.77 -20.10
CA CYS A 282 -6.24 9.18 -20.56
C CYS A 282 -6.42 7.80 -21.23
N ILE A 283 -5.32 7.18 -21.64
CA ILE A 283 -5.32 5.88 -22.32
C ILE A 283 -6.05 4.78 -21.55
N GLN A 284 -6.09 4.85 -20.22
CA GLN A 284 -6.77 3.87 -19.35
C GLN A 284 -8.30 3.93 -19.46
N LYS A 285 -8.88 5.03 -19.96
CA LYS A 285 -10.32 5.26 -20.04
C LYS A 285 -11.10 4.07 -20.61
N ASN A 286 -10.76 3.66 -21.82
CA ASN A 286 -11.47 2.59 -22.51
C ASN A 286 -11.10 1.21 -21.97
N GLU A 287 -9.91 1.03 -21.41
CA GLU A 287 -9.48 -0.19 -20.72
C GLU A 287 -10.33 -0.42 -19.47
N ILE A 288 -10.47 0.62 -18.63
CA ILE A 288 -11.32 0.58 -17.43
C ILE A 288 -12.77 0.28 -17.82
N ALA A 289 -13.30 0.96 -18.85
CA ALA A 289 -14.67 0.73 -19.34
C ALA A 289 -14.87 -0.71 -19.85
N TYR A 290 -13.87 -1.26 -20.54
CA TYR A 290 -13.88 -2.64 -21.04
C TYR A 290 -13.93 -3.67 -19.90
N LEU A 291 -13.08 -3.48 -18.87
CA LEU A 291 -13.05 -4.35 -17.69
C LEU A 291 -14.32 -4.18 -16.85
N GLN A 292 -14.77 -2.94 -16.63
CA GLN A 292 -15.99 -2.63 -15.88
C GLN A 292 -17.22 -3.33 -16.45
N ALA A 293 -17.33 -3.44 -17.79
CA ALA A 293 -18.43 -4.14 -18.45
C ALA A 293 -18.41 -5.67 -18.25
N ARG A 294 -17.32 -6.23 -17.70
CA ARG A 294 -17.10 -7.66 -17.46
C ARG A 294 -17.09 -8.07 -16.00
N LEU A 295 -17.13 -7.10 -15.08
CA LEU A 295 -17.16 -7.39 -13.64
C LEU A 295 -18.45 -8.12 -13.27
N ARG A 296 -18.30 -9.10 -12.39
CA ARG A 296 -19.43 -9.72 -11.69
C ARG A 296 -19.85 -8.88 -10.49
N ALA A 297 -20.98 -9.20 -9.90
CA ALA A 297 -21.36 -8.64 -8.60
C ALA A 297 -20.32 -9.04 -7.54
N GLY A 298 -19.73 -8.05 -6.88
CA GLY A 298 -18.68 -8.24 -5.87
C GLY A 298 -17.26 -8.04 -6.38
N ASP A 299 -17.00 -8.16 -7.71
CA ASP A 299 -15.73 -7.74 -8.30
C ASP A 299 -15.71 -6.21 -8.42
N VAL A 300 -14.51 -5.59 -8.34
CA VAL A 300 -14.41 -4.13 -8.32
C VAL A 300 -13.14 -3.62 -8.98
N ILE A 301 -13.23 -2.42 -9.57
CA ILE A 301 -12.07 -1.62 -9.99
C ILE A 301 -11.99 -0.41 -9.06
N LEU A 302 -10.84 -0.20 -8.43
CA LEU A 302 -10.57 0.90 -7.51
C LEU A 302 -9.29 1.65 -7.90
N SER A 303 -9.22 2.91 -7.52
CA SER A 303 -7.99 3.68 -7.63
C SER A 303 -6.91 3.11 -6.70
N GLY A 304 -5.64 3.09 -7.18
CA GLY A 304 -4.49 2.58 -6.45
C GLY A 304 -4.22 1.08 -6.66
N VAL A 305 -2.96 0.72 -6.83
CA VAL A 305 -2.52 -0.67 -7.07
C VAL A 305 -1.68 -1.23 -5.91
N ASP A 306 -0.80 -0.44 -5.30
CA ASP A 306 0.10 -0.90 -4.24
C ASP A 306 -0.61 -1.23 -2.92
N ASP A 307 -1.86 -0.85 -2.76
CA ASP A 307 -2.69 -1.09 -1.59
C ASP A 307 -3.75 -2.21 -1.78
N LEU A 308 -3.71 -2.92 -2.91
CA LEU A 308 -4.67 -3.99 -3.23
C LEU A 308 -4.68 -5.11 -2.17
N ALA A 309 -3.51 -5.51 -1.69
CA ALA A 309 -3.41 -6.54 -0.66
C ALA A 309 -4.04 -6.08 0.67
N PHE A 310 -3.88 -4.81 1.04
CA PHE A 310 -4.56 -4.25 2.23
C PHE A 310 -6.07 -4.28 2.07
N LYS A 311 -6.57 -3.88 0.91
CA LYS A 311 -8.01 -3.91 0.58
C LYS A 311 -8.57 -5.33 0.64
N ALA A 312 -7.83 -6.31 0.12
CA ALA A 312 -8.24 -7.72 0.12
C ALA A 312 -8.23 -8.33 1.52
N VAL A 313 -7.15 -8.16 2.31
CA VAL A 313 -7.10 -8.61 3.71
C VAL A 313 -8.23 -7.97 4.53
N THR A 314 -8.47 -6.67 4.32
CA THR A 314 -9.59 -5.96 4.97
C THR A 314 -10.92 -6.61 4.63
N LYS A 315 -11.18 -6.83 3.35
CA LYS A 315 -12.48 -7.35 2.89
C LYS A 315 -12.70 -8.80 3.34
N LEU A 316 -11.65 -9.63 3.30
CA LEU A 316 -11.66 -10.99 3.85
C LEU A 316 -12.05 -10.97 5.33
N TYR A 317 -11.37 -10.16 6.14
CA TYR A 317 -11.66 -10.03 7.57
C TYR A 317 -13.10 -9.56 7.84
N LEU A 318 -13.56 -8.54 7.09
CA LEU A 318 -14.92 -8.02 7.23
C LEU A 318 -15.97 -9.08 6.87
N SER A 319 -15.74 -9.90 5.84
CA SER A 319 -16.65 -10.99 5.46
C SER A 319 -16.72 -12.07 6.54
N GLU A 320 -15.58 -12.49 7.10
CA GLU A 320 -15.53 -13.54 8.11
C GLU A 320 -16.09 -13.11 9.49
N THR A 321 -16.02 -11.82 9.80
CA THR A 321 -16.50 -11.27 11.08
C THR A 321 -17.96 -10.84 11.08
N GLY A 322 -18.67 -11.02 9.96
CA GLY A 322 -20.09 -10.65 9.84
C GLY A 322 -20.29 -9.14 9.88
N TRP A 323 -19.40 -8.40 9.23
CA TRP A 323 -19.47 -6.94 9.11
C TRP A 323 -20.77 -6.45 8.48
N ASN A 324 -21.44 -5.50 9.13
CA ASN A 324 -22.71 -4.93 8.69
C ASN A 324 -22.59 -3.44 8.30
N GLY A 325 -21.37 -2.94 8.11
CA GLY A 325 -21.11 -1.54 7.83
C GLY A 325 -21.01 -0.67 9.09
N ALA A 326 -20.69 0.60 8.89
CA ALA A 326 -20.67 1.64 9.92
C ALA A 326 -21.01 3.01 9.34
N GLN A 327 -21.47 3.93 10.19
CA GLN A 327 -21.68 5.33 9.83
C GLN A 327 -20.35 6.09 9.96
N VAL A 328 -19.93 6.76 8.90
CA VAL A 328 -18.66 7.48 8.86
C VAL A 328 -18.84 8.97 8.63
N ASN A 329 -18.23 9.80 9.47
CA ASN A 329 -18.17 11.25 9.23
C ASN A 329 -16.83 11.60 8.58
N VAL A 330 -16.87 12.16 7.37
CA VAL A 330 -15.70 12.59 6.62
C VAL A 330 -15.57 14.10 6.66
N GLN A 331 -14.38 14.60 6.99
CA GLN A 331 -14.10 16.05 7.02
C GLN A 331 -12.82 16.35 6.26
N TYR A 332 -12.89 17.32 5.35
CA TYR A 332 -11.76 17.76 4.54
C TYR A 332 -11.21 19.10 5.06
N PHE A 333 -9.89 19.26 4.98
CA PHE A 333 -9.16 20.45 5.42
C PHE A 333 -8.13 20.83 4.35
N GLY A 334 -8.29 21.99 3.71
CA GLY A 334 -7.41 22.48 2.65
C GLY A 334 -8.16 23.07 1.48
N GLY A 335 -9.36 22.56 1.15
CA GLY A 335 -10.27 23.14 0.16
C GLY A 335 -9.97 22.72 -1.29
N THR A 336 -9.31 21.57 -1.50
CA THR A 336 -8.99 21.05 -2.85
C THR A 336 -9.47 19.61 -3.06
N GLU A 337 -10.44 19.18 -2.26
CA GLU A 337 -10.99 17.83 -2.31
C GLU A 337 -11.68 17.46 -3.63
N ASP A 338 -12.20 18.47 -4.35
CA ASP A 338 -12.95 18.28 -5.61
C ASP A 338 -12.06 18.06 -6.84
N ARG A 339 -10.76 17.90 -6.66
CA ARG A 339 -9.79 17.68 -7.76
C ARG A 339 -8.79 16.60 -7.40
N PRO A 340 -8.06 16.06 -8.39
CA PRO A 340 -6.95 15.15 -8.13
C PRO A 340 -5.95 15.78 -7.16
N ALA A 341 -5.50 15.02 -6.17
CA ALA A 341 -4.56 15.51 -5.17
C ALA A 341 -3.10 15.39 -5.63
N CYS A 342 -2.83 14.62 -6.69
CA CYS A 342 -1.53 14.57 -7.36
C CYS A 342 -1.68 14.29 -8.87
N ASP A 343 -0.56 14.41 -9.60
CA ASP A 343 -0.53 14.22 -11.07
C ASP A 343 -0.69 12.74 -11.50
N TYR A 344 -0.81 11.83 -10.55
CA TYR A 344 -0.94 10.39 -10.78
C TYR A 344 -2.36 9.88 -10.49
N ASP A 345 -3.22 10.70 -9.91
CA ASP A 345 -4.59 10.33 -9.60
C ASP A 345 -5.47 10.30 -10.87
N TYR A 346 -6.32 9.28 -10.95
CA TYR A 346 -7.28 9.11 -12.02
C TYR A 346 -8.52 10.02 -11.87
N LYS A 347 -8.93 10.30 -10.63
CA LYS A 347 -10.15 11.02 -10.25
C LYS A 347 -9.91 12.07 -9.16
N PRO A 348 -10.91 12.95 -8.90
CA PRO A 348 -10.93 13.79 -7.70
C PRO A 348 -10.80 13.00 -6.40
N LEU A 349 -10.18 13.61 -5.38
CA LEU A 349 -9.97 12.96 -4.08
C LEU A 349 -11.27 12.53 -3.40
N THR A 350 -12.33 13.35 -3.51
CA THR A 350 -13.67 13.00 -2.98
C THR A 350 -14.22 11.71 -3.57
N GLU A 351 -14.00 11.48 -4.87
CA GLU A 351 -14.44 10.26 -5.54
C GLU A 351 -13.60 9.05 -5.14
N ILE A 352 -12.28 9.23 -4.99
CA ILE A 352 -11.37 8.18 -4.50
C ILE A 352 -11.76 7.78 -3.07
N VAL A 353 -12.06 8.74 -2.19
CA VAL A 353 -12.53 8.44 -0.83
C VAL A 353 -13.87 7.72 -0.88
N ALA A 354 -14.82 8.21 -1.67
CA ALA A 354 -16.18 7.64 -1.76
C ALA A 354 -16.18 6.19 -2.26
N GLU A 355 -15.40 5.86 -3.30
CA GLU A 355 -15.33 4.49 -3.82
C GLU A 355 -14.75 3.50 -2.80
N HIS A 356 -13.77 3.92 -1.98
CA HIS A 356 -13.22 3.09 -0.93
C HIS A 356 -14.18 2.91 0.25
N LEU A 357 -14.92 3.97 0.63
CA LEU A 357 -15.97 3.88 1.65
C LEU A 357 -17.06 2.90 1.24
N ASP A 358 -17.54 3.00 0.00
CA ASP A 358 -18.54 2.09 -0.56
C ASP A 358 -18.02 0.64 -0.58
N TYR A 359 -16.77 0.45 -1.05
CA TYR A 359 -16.14 -0.87 -1.06
C TYR A 359 -16.10 -1.54 0.30
N PHE A 360 -15.84 -0.79 1.37
CA PHE A 360 -15.82 -1.31 2.75
C PHE A 360 -17.21 -1.32 3.42
N GLY A 361 -18.26 -0.92 2.73
CA GLY A 361 -19.63 -0.89 3.26
C GLY A 361 -19.85 0.20 4.30
N LEU A 362 -19.19 1.34 4.16
CA LEU A 362 -19.37 2.51 5.03
C LEU A 362 -20.39 3.46 4.43
N THR A 363 -21.26 4.00 5.27
CA THR A 363 -22.24 5.01 4.88
C THR A 363 -21.86 6.36 5.46
N VAL A 364 -21.81 7.39 4.61
CA VAL A 364 -21.47 8.75 5.05
C VAL A 364 -22.59 9.33 5.91
N GLU A 365 -22.24 9.84 7.08
CA GLU A 365 -23.10 10.54 8.03
C GLU A 365 -22.62 11.98 8.22
N ASP A 366 -23.42 12.94 7.80
CA ASP A 366 -23.08 14.36 7.86
C ASP A 366 -23.02 14.91 9.28
N THR A 367 -23.82 14.34 10.18
CA THR A 367 -23.88 14.77 11.58
C THR A 367 -22.86 14.03 12.44
N PRO A 368 -21.78 14.66 12.87
CA PRO A 368 -20.71 13.97 13.61
C PRO A 368 -21.17 13.20 14.86
N ALA A 369 -22.27 13.65 15.48
CA ALA A 369 -22.79 13.00 16.69
C ALA A 369 -23.42 11.62 16.45
N PHE A 370 -23.72 11.27 15.21
CA PHE A 370 -24.31 9.99 14.83
C PHE A 370 -23.34 9.06 14.11
N ALA A 371 -22.11 9.53 13.87
CA ALA A 371 -21.08 8.71 13.26
C ALA A 371 -20.43 7.74 14.26
N ASP A 372 -20.16 6.55 13.76
CA ASP A 372 -19.41 5.51 14.47
C ASP A 372 -17.89 5.69 14.31
N LEU A 373 -17.47 6.25 13.17
CA LEU A 373 -16.09 6.36 12.74
C LEU A 373 -15.84 7.74 12.12
N TYR A 374 -14.65 8.30 12.29
CA TYR A 374 -14.28 9.61 11.78
C TYR A 374 -13.09 9.52 10.82
N VAL A 375 -13.24 10.09 9.63
CA VAL A 375 -12.16 10.22 8.63
C VAL A 375 -11.82 11.71 8.49
N LEU A 376 -10.61 12.08 8.85
CA LEU A 376 -10.10 13.43 8.68
C LEU A 376 -9.09 13.43 7.53
N VAL A 377 -9.31 14.29 6.54
CA VAL A 377 -8.50 14.35 5.32
C VAL A 377 -7.86 15.73 5.21
N LEU A 378 -6.52 15.78 5.24
CA LEU A 378 -5.79 16.99 4.88
C LEU A 378 -5.61 17.00 3.36
N THR A 379 -6.20 17.97 2.67
CA THR A 379 -6.01 18.17 1.22
C THR A 379 -4.88 19.15 0.95
N GLN A 380 -4.44 19.30 -0.29
CA GLN A 380 -3.56 20.41 -0.65
C GLN A 380 -4.22 21.75 -0.29
N PRO A 381 -3.45 22.78 0.06
CA PRO A 381 -4.03 24.08 0.41
C PRO A 381 -4.55 24.80 -0.84
N GLU A 382 -5.83 25.17 -0.87
CA GLU A 382 -6.40 26.02 -1.91
C GLU A 382 -5.71 27.41 -1.91
N ASP A 383 -5.47 27.96 -0.72
CA ASP A 383 -4.70 29.18 -0.51
C ASP A 383 -3.46 28.90 0.32
N ALA A 384 -2.28 29.08 -0.30
CA ALA A 384 -1.00 28.89 0.35
C ALA A 384 -0.81 29.79 1.61
N ALA A 385 -1.47 30.95 1.69
CA ALA A 385 -1.42 31.81 2.85
C ALA A 385 -2.19 31.25 4.05
N GLN A 386 -3.12 30.35 3.83
CA GLN A 386 -3.97 29.74 4.87
C GLN A 386 -3.45 28.38 5.37
N LYS A 387 -2.30 27.90 4.89
CA LYS A 387 -1.71 26.61 5.31
C LYS A 387 -1.73 26.39 6.84
N GLN A 388 -1.33 27.43 7.58
CA GLN A 388 -1.29 27.34 9.04
C GLN A 388 -2.68 27.24 9.67
N GLN A 389 -3.69 27.84 9.05
CA GLN A 389 -5.08 27.75 9.50
C GLN A 389 -5.61 26.33 9.31
N TYR A 390 -5.43 25.74 8.12
CA TYR A 390 -5.86 24.36 7.83
C TYR A 390 -5.23 23.35 8.79
N ILE A 391 -3.90 23.50 9.07
CA ILE A 391 -3.21 22.67 10.08
C ILE A 391 -3.85 22.84 11.47
N GLN A 392 -4.20 24.06 11.87
CA GLN A 392 -4.78 24.34 13.18
C GLN A 392 -6.18 23.76 13.31
N GLU A 393 -7.02 23.92 12.30
CA GLU A 393 -8.40 23.40 12.26
C GLU A 393 -8.41 21.88 12.32
N LEU A 394 -7.64 21.20 11.45
CA LEU A 394 -7.53 19.75 11.47
C LEU A 394 -6.99 19.26 12.82
N THR A 395 -5.89 19.84 13.31
CA THR A 395 -5.29 19.42 14.58
C THR A 395 -6.22 19.63 15.77
N ALA A 396 -7.03 20.69 15.75
CA ALA A 396 -8.01 20.96 16.82
C ALA A 396 -9.13 19.91 16.79
N THR A 397 -9.69 19.63 15.60
CA THR A 397 -10.73 18.62 15.41
C THR A 397 -10.22 17.23 15.80
N LEU A 398 -9.02 16.86 15.34
CA LEU A 398 -8.38 15.59 15.70
C LEU A 398 -8.24 15.46 17.23
N ASN A 399 -7.70 16.48 17.90
CA ASN A 399 -7.53 16.44 19.36
C ASN A 399 -8.83 16.34 20.13
N GLU A 400 -9.90 16.97 19.65
CA GLU A 400 -11.24 16.85 20.25
C GLU A 400 -11.69 15.38 20.19
N ARG A 401 -11.58 14.75 19.02
CA ARG A 401 -11.97 13.34 18.80
C ARG A 401 -11.14 12.38 19.65
N LEU A 402 -9.80 12.51 19.60
CA LEU A 402 -8.89 11.63 20.35
C LEU A 402 -9.06 11.76 21.88
N LYS A 403 -9.34 12.96 22.39
CA LYS A 403 -9.65 13.16 23.82
C LYS A 403 -10.94 12.50 24.25
N ALA A 404 -11.91 12.44 23.36
CA ALA A 404 -13.17 11.75 23.58
C ALA A 404 -13.07 10.21 23.35
N ASN A 405 -11.88 9.68 23.04
CA ASN A 405 -11.63 8.29 22.67
C ASN A 405 -12.47 7.83 21.47
N LEU A 406 -12.73 8.73 20.52
CA LEU A 406 -13.43 8.40 19.30
C LEU A 406 -12.48 7.76 18.29
N PRO A 407 -12.94 6.82 17.46
CA PRO A 407 -12.15 6.15 16.45
C PRO A 407 -11.88 7.08 15.26
N VAL A 408 -10.62 7.40 14.98
CA VAL A 408 -10.21 8.34 13.92
C VAL A 408 -9.23 7.71 12.96
N ILE A 409 -9.52 7.84 11.68
CA ILE A 409 -8.62 7.62 10.54
C ILE A 409 -8.12 8.97 10.07
N LEU A 410 -6.81 9.10 9.83
CA LEU A 410 -6.20 10.32 9.32
C LEU A 410 -5.54 10.07 7.97
N ILE A 411 -5.98 10.82 6.95
CA ILE A 411 -5.47 10.80 5.59
C ILE A 411 -4.72 12.11 5.32
N ASP A 412 -3.41 12.02 5.02
CA ASP A 412 -2.61 13.17 4.60
C ASP A 412 -2.46 13.20 3.07
N ALA A 413 -3.43 13.81 2.41
CA ALA A 413 -3.42 14.09 0.98
C ALA A 413 -2.82 15.47 0.64
N GLY A 414 -2.09 16.07 1.57
CA GLY A 414 -1.42 17.37 1.37
C GLY A 414 -0.24 17.32 0.41
N ASN A 415 0.22 16.14 0.02
CA ASN A 415 1.28 15.90 -0.98
C ASN A 415 2.51 16.80 -0.76
N GLY A 416 3.02 16.87 0.48
CA GLY A 416 4.19 17.66 0.85
C GLY A 416 4.00 19.18 0.86
N GLN A 417 2.82 19.70 0.47
CA GLN A 417 2.58 21.15 0.36
C GLN A 417 2.64 21.90 1.70
N TYR A 418 2.51 21.20 2.81
CA TYR A 418 2.62 21.77 4.15
C TYR A 418 4.04 21.68 4.75
N GLY A 419 4.98 21.04 4.03
CA GLY A 419 6.33 20.74 4.52
C GLY A 419 6.26 19.96 5.85
N THR A 420 7.17 20.22 6.78
CA THR A 420 7.16 19.56 8.10
C THR A 420 6.15 20.16 9.09
N ALA A 421 5.50 21.27 8.75
CA ALA A 421 4.68 22.01 9.72
C ALA A 421 3.48 21.21 10.23
N PHE A 422 2.85 20.42 9.36
CA PHE A 422 1.73 19.56 9.74
C PHE A 422 2.18 18.44 10.68
N HIS A 423 3.21 17.70 10.32
CA HIS A 423 3.75 16.59 11.11
C HIS A 423 4.30 17.07 12.47
N ASP A 424 4.93 18.23 12.49
CA ASP A 424 5.38 18.89 13.71
C ASP A 424 4.20 19.26 14.65
N ALA A 425 3.10 19.75 14.07
CA ALA A 425 1.91 20.10 14.85
C ALA A 425 1.26 18.84 15.44
N LEU A 426 1.11 17.77 14.65
CA LEU A 426 0.58 16.49 15.11
C LEU A 426 1.46 15.88 16.22
N THR A 427 2.76 15.76 15.97
CA THR A 427 3.71 15.17 16.94
C THR A 427 3.72 15.92 18.29
N LYS A 428 3.53 17.24 18.26
CA LYS A 428 3.52 18.07 19.49
C LYS A 428 2.19 18.08 20.22
N LYS A 429 1.07 17.93 19.52
CA LYS A 429 -0.26 18.24 20.05
C LYS A 429 -1.23 17.06 20.10
N ALA A 430 -1.04 16.02 19.27
CA ALA A 430 -1.93 14.88 19.19
C ALA A 430 -1.35 13.63 19.86
N GLU A 431 -2.20 12.74 20.33
CA GLU A 431 -1.83 11.38 20.74
C GLU A 431 -1.88 10.47 19.51
N LEU A 432 -0.78 10.40 18.75
CA LEU A 432 -0.71 9.66 17.50
C LEU A 432 -1.04 8.17 17.66
N GLY A 433 -0.66 7.58 18.78
CA GLY A 433 -0.95 6.18 19.08
C GLY A 433 -2.43 5.85 19.30
N LYS A 434 -3.32 6.83 19.36
CA LYS A 434 -4.78 6.64 19.42
C LYS A 434 -5.46 6.59 18.07
N LEU A 435 -4.76 6.92 16.99
CA LEU A 435 -5.31 6.79 15.66
C LEU A 435 -5.63 5.33 15.35
N LEU A 436 -6.69 5.08 14.62
CA LEU A 436 -6.93 3.75 14.03
C LEU A 436 -5.97 3.49 12.87
N SER A 437 -5.68 4.54 12.10
CA SER A 437 -4.69 4.49 11.03
C SER A 437 -4.24 5.88 10.63
N TYR A 438 -3.12 5.91 9.94
CA TYR A 438 -2.57 7.06 9.24
C TYR A 438 -1.94 6.59 7.93
N ALA A 439 -2.11 7.36 6.87
CA ALA A 439 -1.28 7.27 5.68
C ALA A 439 -1.10 8.66 5.06
N GLY A 440 0.03 8.88 4.41
CA GLY A 440 0.34 10.16 3.78
C GLY A 440 1.46 10.04 2.77
N PHE A 441 1.59 11.09 1.96
CA PHE A 441 2.64 11.28 0.98
C PHE A 441 2.67 10.31 -0.21
N LEU A 442 2.72 10.87 -1.42
CA LEU A 442 2.71 10.30 -2.75
C LEU A 442 1.30 10.13 -3.35
N ASP A 443 1.12 9.11 -4.14
CA ASP A 443 -0.10 8.74 -4.81
C ASP A 443 -1.29 8.69 -3.84
N MET A 444 -2.26 9.57 -4.04
CA MET A 444 -3.33 9.77 -3.07
C MET A 444 -4.35 8.65 -3.07
N ALA A 445 -4.46 7.92 -4.18
CA ALA A 445 -5.28 6.72 -4.24
C ALA A 445 -4.76 5.65 -3.27
N ILE A 446 -3.44 5.39 -3.31
CA ILE A 446 -2.77 4.44 -2.41
C ILE A 446 -2.84 4.91 -0.95
N VAL A 447 -2.63 6.21 -0.69
CA VAL A 447 -2.73 6.80 0.65
C VAL A 447 -4.13 6.59 1.22
N THR A 448 -5.18 6.87 0.43
CA THR A 448 -6.57 6.72 0.83
C THR A 448 -6.91 5.26 1.12
N GLY A 449 -6.57 4.37 0.19
CA GLY A 449 -6.85 2.94 0.35
C GLY A 449 -6.11 2.31 1.53
N THR A 450 -4.83 2.66 1.73
CA THR A 450 -4.06 2.21 2.90
C THR A 450 -4.67 2.68 4.21
N ALA A 451 -4.97 3.98 4.34
CA ALA A 451 -5.54 4.54 5.57
C ALA A 451 -6.91 3.92 5.89
N LEU A 452 -7.78 3.80 4.89
CA LEU A 452 -9.12 3.24 5.07
C LEU A 452 -9.05 1.73 5.34
N SER A 453 -8.22 0.96 4.63
CA SER A 453 -8.04 -0.47 4.91
C SER A 453 -7.63 -0.72 6.36
N HIS A 454 -6.54 -0.09 6.81
CA HIS A 454 -6.03 -0.25 8.17
C HIS A 454 -7.04 0.24 9.22
N GLY A 455 -7.68 1.40 8.97
CA GLY A 455 -8.58 2.00 9.96
C GLY A 455 -9.91 1.27 10.09
N VAL A 456 -10.49 0.81 8.98
CA VAL A 456 -11.77 0.07 8.98
C VAL A 456 -11.61 -1.31 9.62
N THR A 457 -10.53 -2.03 9.28
CA THR A 457 -10.24 -3.32 9.94
C THR A 457 -10.00 -3.13 11.42
N ARG A 458 -9.23 -2.11 11.81
CA ARG A 458 -9.02 -1.82 13.24
C ARG A 458 -10.33 -1.50 13.95
N TYR A 459 -11.19 -0.69 13.33
CA TYR A 459 -12.52 -0.39 13.90
C TYR A 459 -13.35 -1.67 14.06
N ALA A 460 -13.47 -2.49 13.02
CA ALA A 460 -14.19 -3.76 13.07
C ALA A 460 -13.64 -4.69 14.17
N HIS A 461 -12.32 -4.82 14.27
CA HIS A 461 -11.65 -5.62 15.30
C HIS A 461 -11.97 -5.12 16.73
N LEU A 462 -11.92 -3.81 16.95
CA LEU A 462 -12.24 -3.21 18.26
C LEU A 462 -13.71 -3.43 18.67
N VAL A 463 -14.63 -3.42 17.70
CA VAL A 463 -16.06 -3.68 17.95
C VAL A 463 -16.31 -5.15 18.32
N GLN A 464 -15.57 -6.10 17.76
CA GLN A 464 -15.63 -7.51 18.16
C GLN A 464 -15.25 -7.70 19.64
N GLY A 465 -14.35 -6.88 20.17
CA GLY A 465 -14.00 -6.83 21.58
C GLY A 465 -13.22 -8.05 22.09
N GLN A 466 -12.66 -8.83 21.18
CA GLN A 466 -11.73 -9.92 21.47
C GLN A 466 -10.40 -9.58 20.81
N THR A 467 -9.32 -9.59 21.58
CA THR A 467 -7.98 -9.33 21.07
C THR A 467 -6.94 -10.08 21.88
N SER A 468 -5.84 -10.42 21.25
CA SER A 468 -4.67 -11.06 21.87
C SER A 468 -3.49 -10.10 21.97
N ARG A 469 -2.48 -10.51 22.73
CA ARG A 469 -1.24 -9.75 22.86
C ARG A 469 -0.51 -9.58 21.52
N SER A 470 -0.49 -10.62 20.69
CA SER A 470 0.16 -10.57 19.37
C SER A 470 -0.55 -9.65 18.41
N GLU A 471 -1.89 -9.68 18.35
CA GLU A 471 -2.70 -8.82 17.51
C GLU A 471 -2.50 -7.33 17.84
N GLU A 472 -2.54 -6.99 19.14
CA GLU A 472 -2.29 -5.61 19.57
C GLU A 472 -0.84 -5.15 19.28
N THR A 473 0.14 -6.04 19.43
CA THR A 473 1.54 -5.74 19.08
C THR A 473 1.69 -5.53 17.58
N ALA A 474 1.06 -6.36 16.76
CA ALA A 474 1.05 -6.23 15.31
C ALA A 474 0.33 -4.95 14.86
N PHE A 475 -0.81 -4.60 15.48
CA PHE A 475 -1.46 -3.32 15.23
C PHE A 475 -0.55 -2.13 15.54
N CYS A 476 0.16 -2.17 16.67
CA CYS A 476 1.13 -1.12 17.01
C CYS A 476 2.24 -1.02 15.94
N LYS A 477 2.74 -2.14 15.42
CA LYS A 477 3.70 -2.13 14.30
C LYS A 477 3.09 -1.51 13.04
N THR A 478 1.86 -1.91 12.66
CA THR A 478 1.13 -1.38 11.50
C THR A 478 1.01 0.15 11.56
N LEU A 479 0.55 0.69 12.68
CA LEU A 479 0.38 2.13 12.86
C LEU A 479 1.72 2.86 12.94
N ALA A 480 2.70 2.31 13.69
CA ALA A 480 4.02 2.90 13.81
C ALA A 480 4.73 2.95 12.46
N ASP A 481 4.71 1.86 11.68
CA ASP A 481 5.34 1.80 10.35
C ASP A 481 4.75 2.88 9.42
N SER A 482 3.43 2.99 9.34
CA SER A 482 2.77 4.00 8.52
C SER A 482 3.18 5.42 8.92
N ILE A 483 3.15 5.76 10.22
CA ILE A 483 3.54 7.08 10.69
C ILE A 483 5.03 7.34 10.44
N LEU A 484 5.91 6.42 10.80
CA LEU A 484 7.37 6.61 10.71
C LEU A 484 7.85 6.69 9.27
N ARG A 485 7.29 5.87 8.39
CA ARG A 485 7.60 5.88 6.96
C ARG A 485 7.12 7.17 6.31
N ASP A 486 5.89 7.58 6.55
CA ASP A 486 5.29 8.71 5.87
C ASP A 486 5.70 10.06 6.50
N PHE A 487 5.75 10.19 7.83
CA PHE A 487 6.21 11.42 8.48
C PHE A 487 7.72 11.60 8.38
N CYS A 488 8.50 10.56 8.74
CA CYS A 488 9.91 10.75 8.98
C CYS A 488 10.71 10.53 7.71
N TYR A 489 10.48 9.43 6.99
CA TYR A 489 11.23 9.18 5.78
C TYR A 489 10.75 10.06 4.63
N LYS A 490 9.51 9.87 4.17
CA LYS A 490 9.03 10.50 2.93
C LYS A 490 9.01 12.02 2.97
N ASN A 491 8.66 12.63 4.12
CA ASN A 491 8.57 14.09 4.24
C ASN A 491 9.86 14.79 4.70
N VAL A 492 10.82 14.07 5.29
CA VAL A 492 12.02 14.70 5.88
C VAL A 492 13.30 14.10 5.32
N VAL A 493 13.50 12.78 5.53
CA VAL A 493 14.80 12.15 5.27
C VAL A 493 15.02 11.92 3.79
N ARG A 494 13.97 11.59 3.04
CA ARG A 494 14.04 11.31 1.60
C ARG A 494 14.60 12.50 0.82
N GLU A 495 14.15 13.72 1.09
CA GLU A 495 14.65 14.91 0.38
C GLU A 495 16.15 15.16 0.67
N ASP A 496 16.59 14.89 1.89
CA ASP A 496 18.01 14.96 2.26
C ASP A 496 18.86 13.92 1.49
N ILE A 497 18.35 12.68 1.34
CA ILE A 497 19.00 11.64 0.52
C ILE A 497 19.02 12.04 -0.95
N LEU A 498 17.89 12.51 -1.51
CA LEU A 498 17.81 12.98 -2.90
C LEU A 498 18.82 14.10 -3.18
N SER A 499 18.89 15.08 -2.28
CA SER A 499 19.82 16.21 -2.39
C SER A 499 21.28 15.73 -2.33
N TYR A 500 21.60 14.87 -1.39
CA TYR A 500 22.94 14.31 -1.23
C TYR A 500 23.39 13.53 -2.47
N VAL A 501 22.57 12.61 -2.96
CA VAL A 501 22.93 11.81 -4.13
C VAL A 501 23.09 12.66 -5.38
N ARG A 502 22.17 13.59 -5.62
CA ARG A 502 22.20 14.44 -6.83
C ARG A 502 23.27 15.53 -6.79
N ASN A 503 23.39 16.23 -5.67
CA ASN A 503 24.20 17.45 -5.60
C ASN A 503 25.62 17.18 -5.07
N ASP A 504 25.78 16.28 -4.11
CA ASP A 504 27.08 16.01 -3.49
C ASP A 504 27.83 14.86 -4.21
N LEU A 505 27.08 13.81 -4.63
CA LEU A 505 27.66 12.66 -5.31
C LEU A 505 27.54 12.74 -6.85
N GLY A 506 26.67 13.60 -7.38
CA GLY A 506 26.45 13.74 -8.82
C GLY A 506 25.79 12.54 -9.49
N GLY A 507 25.07 11.71 -8.72
CA GLY A 507 24.49 10.46 -9.17
C GLY A 507 22.96 10.48 -9.33
N ASP A 508 22.39 9.33 -9.71
CA ASP A 508 20.95 9.12 -9.82
C ASP A 508 20.38 8.55 -8.52
N ALA A 509 19.43 9.26 -7.94
CA ALA A 509 18.75 8.82 -6.72
C ALA A 509 17.72 7.68 -6.95
N ASN A 510 17.49 7.31 -8.20
CA ASN A 510 16.66 6.16 -8.58
C ASN A 510 17.47 4.86 -8.76
N ASN A 511 18.79 4.93 -8.71
CA ASN A 511 19.67 3.76 -8.83
C ASN A 511 20.98 3.97 -8.07
N PHE A 512 21.11 3.34 -6.90
CA PHE A 512 22.32 3.37 -6.07
C PHE A 512 23.35 2.30 -6.45
N CYS A 513 23.06 1.46 -7.44
CA CYS A 513 23.98 0.43 -7.93
C CYS A 513 25.03 0.96 -8.91
N LEU A 514 24.96 2.26 -9.26
CA LEU A 514 25.98 2.89 -10.10
C LEU A 514 27.35 2.86 -9.41
N PRO A 515 28.44 2.46 -10.13
CA PRO A 515 29.76 2.23 -9.54
C PRO A 515 30.39 3.47 -8.86
N GLU A 516 29.97 4.66 -9.28
CA GLU A 516 30.44 5.93 -8.73
C GLU A 516 29.79 6.30 -7.39
N LEU A 517 28.73 5.60 -6.96
CA LEU A 517 28.00 5.91 -5.73
C LEU A 517 28.53 5.11 -4.54
N ASP A 518 28.77 5.81 -3.44
CA ASP A 518 29.11 5.20 -2.14
C ASP A 518 27.83 4.78 -1.41
N ARG A 519 27.29 3.59 -1.72
CA ARG A 519 26.10 3.03 -1.06
C ARG A 519 26.21 2.98 0.46
N PRO A 520 27.32 2.51 1.07
CA PRO A 520 27.49 2.57 2.52
C PRO A 520 27.32 3.97 3.11
N ALA A 521 27.82 5.02 2.44
CA ALA A 521 27.65 6.40 2.90
C ALA A 521 26.19 6.86 2.77
N ILE A 522 25.48 6.45 1.71
CA ILE A 522 24.04 6.75 1.53
C ILE A 522 23.22 6.08 2.65
N VAL A 523 23.47 4.81 2.97
CA VAL A 523 22.79 4.09 4.06
C VAL A 523 23.13 4.69 5.43
N ALA A 524 24.38 5.08 5.66
CA ALA A 524 24.77 5.76 6.91
C ALA A 524 24.03 7.10 7.08
N ARG A 525 23.83 7.84 5.98
CA ARG A 525 23.04 9.08 5.99
C ARG A 525 21.57 8.81 6.25
N LEU A 526 20.98 7.77 5.65
CA LEU A 526 19.63 7.30 5.96
C LEU A 526 19.47 7.02 7.46
N THR A 527 20.36 6.21 8.03
CA THR A 527 20.34 5.84 9.44
C THR A 527 20.36 7.08 10.34
N ALA A 528 21.33 7.98 10.13
CA ALA A 528 21.42 9.21 10.91
C ALA A 528 20.21 10.13 10.75
N GLY A 529 19.66 10.23 9.55
CA GLY A 529 18.46 10.99 9.24
C GLY A 529 17.23 10.42 9.95
N MET A 530 17.02 9.10 9.85
CA MET A 530 15.92 8.41 10.50
C MET A 530 15.98 8.48 12.02
N ASP A 531 17.12 8.22 12.64
CA ASP A 531 17.30 8.32 14.10
C ASP A 531 16.90 9.71 14.61
N LYS A 532 17.26 10.77 13.88
CA LYS A 532 16.91 12.14 14.22
C LYS A 532 15.43 12.43 14.01
N ALA A 533 14.86 12.03 12.87
CA ALA A 533 13.49 12.36 12.50
C ALA A 533 12.47 11.56 13.33
N THR A 534 12.78 10.30 13.65
CA THR A 534 11.86 9.42 14.37
C THR A 534 11.80 9.69 15.88
N ALA A 535 12.89 10.18 16.51
CA ALA A 535 12.95 10.35 17.96
C ALA A 535 11.77 11.12 18.59
N PRO A 536 11.27 12.25 18.04
CA PRO A 536 10.11 12.93 18.61
C PRO A 536 8.80 12.14 18.41
N VAL A 537 8.66 11.41 17.33
CA VAL A 537 7.48 10.60 17.01
C VAL A 537 7.40 9.37 17.90
N LEU A 538 8.51 8.64 18.07
CA LEU A 538 8.60 7.51 19.01
C LEU A 538 8.22 7.92 20.42
N LYS A 539 8.71 9.09 20.87
CA LYS A 539 8.37 9.63 22.16
C LYS A 539 6.90 10.02 22.30
N ASN A 540 6.25 10.40 21.19
CA ASN A 540 4.80 10.64 21.18
C ASN A 540 4.06 9.32 21.30
N LEU A 541 4.38 8.31 20.50
CA LEU A 541 3.76 6.98 20.54
C LEU A 541 3.85 6.37 21.95
N GLU A 542 5.05 6.31 22.54
CA GLU A 542 5.28 5.77 23.89
C GLU A 542 4.49 6.47 25.01
N ARG A 543 4.06 7.71 24.79
CA ARG A 543 3.22 8.48 25.74
C ARG A 543 1.74 8.36 25.45
N SER A 544 1.39 7.94 24.24
CA SER A 544 0.01 7.80 23.83
C SER A 544 -0.65 6.59 24.49
N SER A 545 -1.93 6.71 24.69
CA SER A 545 -2.78 5.54 24.84
C SER A 545 -3.20 5.04 23.45
N LEU A 546 -3.74 3.82 23.40
CA LEU A 546 -4.41 3.27 22.23
C LEU A 546 -5.76 2.68 22.60
N LEU A 547 -6.65 2.58 21.62
CA LEU A 547 -7.93 1.92 21.76
C LEU A 547 -7.75 0.42 21.60
N ILE A 548 -8.20 -0.39 22.58
CA ILE A 548 -8.14 -1.86 22.56
C ILE A 548 -9.52 -2.51 22.65
N GLY A 549 -10.58 -1.74 22.66
CA GLY A 549 -11.97 -2.20 22.61
C GLY A 549 -12.92 -1.03 22.47
N LEU A 550 -13.88 -1.17 21.58
CA LEU A 550 -15.01 -0.26 21.39
C LEU A 550 -16.29 -1.05 21.61
N LYS A 551 -17.06 -0.65 22.59
CA LYS A 551 -18.46 -1.12 22.69
C LYS A 551 -19.32 0.03 22.20
N PRO A 552 -20.09 -0.14 21.14
CA PRO A 552 -21.02 0.88 20.68
C PRO A 552 -21.86 1.39 21.86
N HIS A 553 -21.78 2.66 22.17
CA HIS A 553 -22.49 3.34 23.27
C HIS A 553 -22.15 2.90 24.70
N VAL A 554 -21.00 2.21 24.93
CA VAL A 554 -20.50 1.80 26.25
C VAL A 554 -19.00 2.10 26.34
N ASP A 555 -18.44 2.06 27.55
CA ASP A 555 -17.05 2.47 27.85
C ASP A 555 -16.00 1.90 26.89
N THR A 556 -15.22 2.80 26.30
CA THR A 556 -14.06 2.49 25.47
C THR A 556 -12.92 1.96 26.34
N VAL A 557 -12.30 0.88 25.95
CA VAL A 557 -11.14 0.30 26.65
C VAL A 557 -9.85 0.85 26.01
N THR A 558 -8.95 1.36 26.84
CA THR A 558 -7.65 1.89 26.40
C THR A 558 -6.49 1.21 27.09
N ALA A 559 -5.35 1.12 26.41
CA ALA A 559 -4.07 0.71 26.92
C ALA A 559 -3.02 1.79 26.64
N HIS A 560 -1.79 1.59 27.12
CA HIS A 560 -0.65 2.44 26.78
C HIS A 560 0.36 1.67 25.93
N TRP A 561 0.94 2.39 24.98
CA TRP A 561 2.02 1.85 24.15
C TRP A 561 3.20 1.40 25.00
N GLY A 562 3.81 0.28 24.58
CA GLY A 562 5.15 -0.09 24.99
C GLY A 562 6.21 0.75 24.27
N LYS A 563 7.48 0.53 24.59
CA LYS A 563 8.58 1.17 23.88
C LYS A 563 8.65 0.66 22.45
N VAL A 564 8.83 1.58 21.50
CA VAL A 564 9.05 1.26 20.08
C VAL A 564 10.54 1.40 19.78
N CYS A 565 11.14 0.36 19.22
CA CYS A 565 12.53 0.35 18.78
C CYS A 565 12.62 0.10 17.28
N LEU A 566 13.53 0.80 16.62
CA LEU A 566 13.79 0.71 15.18
C LEU A 566 15.24 0.27 14.95
N SER A 567 15.45 -0.50 13.90
CA SER A 567 16.78 -0.93 13.45
C SER A 567 16.79 -1.29 11.97
N ASN A 568 17.97 -1.56 11.43
CA ASN A 568 18.18 -2.11 10.10
C ASN A 568 17.51 -1.31 8.97
N TYR A 569 17.70 0.02 8.96
CA TYR A 569 17.23 0.83 7.85
C TYR A 569 17.96 0.46 6.55
N ARG A 570 17.19 0.21 5.47
CA ARG A 570 17.71 -0.20 4.17
C ARG A 570 16.85 0.32 3.02
N PHE A 571 17.40 0.30 1.83
CA PHE A 571 16.71 0.60 0.58
C PHE A 571 16.47 -0.73 -0.17
N PRO A 572 15.25 -1.26 -0.20
CA PRO A 572 14.98 -2.58 -0.77
C PRO A 572 15.31 -2.67 -2.27
N TRP A 573 15.08 -1.60 -3.02
CA TRP A 573 15.39 -1.51 -4.44
C TRP A 573 16.59 -0.60 -4.75
N ASN A 574 17.48 -0.36 -3.79
CA ASN A 574 18.64 0.49 -3.93
C ASN A 574 18.35 1.85 -4.60
N ARG A 575 17.25 2.49 -4.17
CA ARG A 575 16.81 3.82 -4.63
C ARG A 575 16.17 4.61 -3.48
N ALA A 576 16.06 5.93 -3.63
CA ALA A 576 15.51 6.81 -2.59
C ALA A 576 13.97 6.83 -2.53
N PHE A 577 13.26 5.97 -3.24
CA PHE A 577 11.80 6.02 -3.29
C PHE A 577 11.16 5.44 -2.02
N GLU A 578 11.58 4.27 -1.61
CA GLU A 578 11.10 3.55 -0.43
C GLU A 578 12.24 3.11 0.48
N ILE A 579 11.91 2.90 1.75
CA ILE A 579 12.82 2.28 2.73
C ILE A 579 12.16 1.08 3.38
N ASP A 580 13.00 0.24 3.95
CA ASP A 580 12.60 -0.79 4.88
C ASP A 580 13.28 -0.61 6.23
N MET A 581 12.65 -1.09 7.31
CA MET A 581 13.13 -1.00 8.69
C MET A 581 12.49 -2.08 9.56
N ASP A 582 13.25 -2.56 10.52
CA ASP A 582 12.72 -3.48 11.52
C ASP A 582 12.08 -2.70 12.67
N ILE A 583 10.85 -3.07 13.02
CA ILE A 583 10.07 -2.45 14.10
C ILE A 583 9.80 -3.48 15.19
N SER A 584 10.16 -3.17 16.42
CA SER A 584 9.76 -3.95 17.59
C SER A 584 9.01 -3.06 18.59
N VAL A 585 8.01 -3.64 19.25
CA VAL A 585 7.19 -2.96 20.24
C VAL A 585 7.17 -3.79 21.52
N ASP A 586 7.56 -3.17 22.64
CA ASP A 586 7.47 -3.81 23.95
C ASP A 586 6.00 -4.07 24.34
N PRO A 587 5.72 -4.99 25.28
CA PRO A 587 4.37 -5.24 25.74
C PRO A 587 3.62 -3.98 26.19
N LEU A 588 2.33 -3.92 25.82
CA LEU A 588 1.43 -2.85 26.22
C LEU A 588 1.26 -2.82 27.74
N THR A 589 0.94 -1.64 28.28
CA THR A 589 0.74 -1.44 29.72
C THR A 589 -0.65 -0.86 30.03
N ARG A 590 -1.10 -1.04 31.30
CA ARG A 590 -2.37 -0.49 31.81
C ARG A 590 -2.35 1.01 31.99
#